data_197ea3b706506ef6e9a901a48f7edba5
#
_entry.id   197ea3b706506ef6e9a901a48f7edba5
#
_cell.length_a   1.000
_cell.length_b   1.000
_cell.length_c   1.000
_cell.angle_alpha   90.00
_cell.angle_beta   90.00
_cell.angle_gamma   90.00
#
_symmetry.space_group_name_H-M   'P 1'
#
loop_
_entity.id
_entity.type
_entity.pdbx_description
1 polymer ?
#
loop_
_entity_poly.entity_id
_entity_poly.type
_entity_poly.pdbx_seq_one_letter_code
_entity_poly.pdbx_strand_id
1 'polypeptide(L)'
;QGAEGGGHTGSVPTSVLLPQVVDAVKVPVVAAGGFFDGRGLLAALAYGAQGIAMGTRFLMSTDNKVPRATLERYVNAKDVEKIQVSYLVDGMPQRMIPNEYLAMLEKASPLTRLRLALRLAQRYKAQTGMTSAHALKVFWQGLREDAGSVAQTVMAANAPMLLQRSMIEGNPAEGVMAAGQVAALINRLASCQEIIDGIITQARERRAALMAISAAGGSHV
;
A
#
# COMPACT_ATOMS: atom_id res chain seq x y z
N GLN A 1 -8.64 -3.88 2.90
CA GLN A 1 -8.27 -3.73 1.48
C GLN A 1 -8.04 -5.07 0.82
N GLY A 2 -8.21 -5.15 -0.51
CA GLY A 2 -7.88 -6.34 -1.28
C GLY A 2 -6.37 -6.57 -1.43
N ALA A 3 -6.02 -7.76 -1.92
CA ALA A 3 -4.63 -8.21 -2.07
C ALA A 3 -3.76 -7.29 -2.94
N GLU A 4 -4.34 -6.50 -3.83
CA GLU A 4 -3.65 -5.57 -4.73
C GLU A 4 -3.12 -4.31 -4.03
N GLY A 5 -3.56 -4.08 -2.80
CA GLY A 5 -3.19 -2.91 -2.00
C GLY A 5 -1.72 -2.88 -1.61
N GLY A 6 -1.18 -1.67 -1.38
CA GLY A 6 0.17 -1.44 -0.89
C GLY A 6 0.26 -1.44 0.63
N GLY A 7 1.46 -1.62 1.16
CA GLY A 7 1.70 -1.79 2.59
C GLY A 7 1.18 -3.14 3.09
N HIS A 8 0.75 -3.22 4.32
CA HIS A 8 0.17 -4.44 4.86
C HIS A 8 -1.05 -4.87 4.07
N THR A 9 -1.04 -6.08 3.55
CA THR A 9 -2.09 -6.60 2.66
C THR A 9 -2.42 -8.05 2.98
N GLY A 10 -3.67 -8.43 2.69
CA GLY A 10 -4.09 -9.83 2.72
C GLY A 10 -3.81 -10.55 1.40
N SER A 11 -4.30 -11.77 1.28
CA SER A 11 -4.16 -12.62 0.09
C SER A 11 -5.40 -12.66 -0.79
N VAL A 12 -6.55 -12.12 -0.32
CA VAL A 12 -7.82 -12.19 -1.03
C VAL A 12 -7.94 -11.01 -2.01
N PRO A 13 -8.12 -11.27 -3.32
CA PRO A 13 -8.31 -10.22 -4.33
C PRO A 13 -9.56 -9.36 -4.04
N THR A 14 -9.52 -8.10 -4.44
CA THR A 14 -10.62 -7.15 -4.23
C THR A 14 -11.94 -7.64 -4.84
N SER A 15 -11.91 -8.28 -6.01
CA SER A 15 -13.10 -8.82 -6.69
C SER A 15 -13.80 -9.95 -5.93
N VAL A 16 -13.09 -10.65 -5.04
CA VAL A 16 -13.65 -11.70 -4.18
C VAL A 16 -14.02 -11.14 -2.81
N LEU A 17 -13.14 -10.32 -2.23
CA LEU A 17 -13.29 -9.79 -0.88
C LEU A 17 -14.45 -8.80 -0.79
N LEU A 18 -14.56 -7.88 -1.76
CA LEU A 18 -15.48 -6.74 -1.66
C LEU A 18 -16.96 -7.14 -1.60
N PRO A 19 -17.50 -7.98 -2.50
CA PRO A 19 -18.90 -8.41 -2.40
C PRO A 19 -19.18 -9.16 -1.10
N GLN A 20 -18.27 -10.00 -0.61
CA GLN A 20 -18.44 -10.69 0.67
C GLN A 20 -18.53 -9.73 1.86
N VAL A 21 -17.70 -8.68 1.86
CA VAL A 21 -17.74 -7.66 2.92
C VAL A 21 -19.06 -6.87 2.84
N VAL A 22 -19.47 -6.46 1.64
CA VAL A 22 -20.72 -5.71 1.43
C VAL A 22 -21.92 -6.51 1.94
N ASP A 23 -21.97 -7.82 1.65
CA ASP A 23 -23.08 -8.69 2.08
C ASP A 23 -23.06 -8.95 3.59
N ALA A 24 -21.89 -8.92 4.22
CA ALA A 24 -21.73 -9.24 5.64
C ALA A 24 -22.04 -8.08 6.59
N VAL A 25 -22.02 -6.82 6.12
CA VAL A 25 -22.16 -5.65 7.00
C VAL A 25 -23.33 -4.76 6.58
N LYS A 26 -23.90 -4.01 7.55
CA LYS A 26 -24.98 -3.05 7.32
C LYS A 26 -24.51 -1.59 7.28
N VAL A 27 -23.22 -1.37 7.38
CA VAL A 27 -22.62 -0.04 7.34
C VAL A 27 -22.08 0.27 5.94
N PRO A 28 -21.91 1.54 5.57
CA PRO A 28 -21.28 1.93 4.31
C PRO A 28 -19.90 1.30 4.14
N VAL A 29 -19.65 0.73 2.96
CA VAL A 29 -18.34 0.12 2.61
C VAL A 29 -17.63 1.01 1.61
N VAL A 30 -16.40 1.38 1.92
CA VAL A 30 -15.48 2.05 0.99
C VAL A 30 -14.40 1.04 0.58
N ALA A 31 -14.34 0.76 -0.72
CA ALA A 31 -13.43 -0.24 -1.26
C ALA A 31 -12.00 0.29 -1.38
N ALA A 32 -11.01 -0.51 -0.95
CA ALA A 32 -9.60 -0.17 -1.04
C ALA A 32 -8.78 -1.34 -1.61
N GLY A 33 -7.69 -1.04 -2.33
CA GLY A 33 -6.83 -2.01 -2.99
C GLY A 33 -7.15 -2.14 -4.48
N GLY A 34 -6.17 -1.89 -5.33
CA GLY A 34 -6.31 -2.05 -6.79
C GLY A 34 -7.03 -0.91 -7.54
N PHE A 35 -7.45 0.16 -6.86
CA PHE A 35 -8.20 1.25 -7.49
C PHE A 35 -7.29 2.44 -7.85
N PHE A 36 -7.45 2.97 -9.07
CA PHE A 36 -6.70 4.15 -9.55
C PHE A 36 -7.40 4.92 -10.67
N ASP A 37 -8.51 4.42 -11.23
CA ASP A 37 -9.24 5.01 -12.35
C ASP A 37 -10.76 4.83 -12.24
N GLY A 38 -11.53 5.40 -13.17
CA GLY A 38 -13.00 5.38 -13.16
C GLY A 38 -13.61 3.99 -13.40
N ARG A 39 -12.87 3.06 -14.02
CA ARG A 39 -13.31 1.67 -14.18
C ARG A 39 -13.37 0.98 -12.84
N GLY A 40 -12.34 1.21 -12.01
CA GLY A 40 -12.30 0.70 -10.65
C GLY A 40 -13.41 1.27 -9.78
N LEU A 41 -13.71 2.58 -9.88
CA LEU A 41 -14.84 3.18 -9.18
C LEU A 41 -16.18 2.52 -9.57
N LEU A 42 -16.42 2.36 -10.88
CA LEU A 42 -17.66 1.76 -11.36
C LEU A 42 -17.79 0.30 -10.90
N ALA A 43 -16.70 -0.48 -10.95
CA ALA A 43 -16.68 -1.85 -10.46
C ALA A 43 -16.98 -1.94 -8.96
N ALA A 44 -16.37 -1.08 -8.15
CA ALA A 44 -16.62 -1.03 -6.71
C ALA A 44 -18.10 -0.71 -6.39
N LEU A 45 -18.68 0.26 -7.11
CA LEU A 45 -20.11 0.59 -6.98
C LEU A 45 -21.00 -0.58 -7.41
N ALA A 46 -20.65 -1.31 -8.46
CA ALA A 46 -21.37 -2.50 -8.92
C ALA A 46 -21.31 -3.65 -7.90
N TYR A 47 -20.24 -3.77 -7.13
CA TYR A 47 -20.13 -4.69 -6.00
C TYR A 47 -20.88 -4.22 -4.73
N GLY A 48 -21.52 -3.04 -4.77
CA GLY A 48 -22.29 -2.49 -3.66
C GLY A 48 -21.50 -1.60 -2.70
N ALA A 49 -20.24 -1.29 -2.97
CA ALA A 49 -19.51 -0.27 -2.22
C ALA A 49 -20.07 1.13 -2.49
N GLN A 50 -19.85 2.06 -1.56
CA GLN A 50 -20.30 3.46 -1.71
C GLN A 50 -19.20 4.40 -2.21
N GLY A 51 -18.00 3.90 -2.38
CA GLY A 51 -16.85 4.64 -2.91
C GLY A 51 -15.57 3.83 -2.90
N ILE A 52 -14.49 4.48 -3.31
CA ILE A 52 -13.14 3.89 -3.32
C ILE A 52 -12.16 4.73 -2.51
N ALA A 53 -11.19 4.07 -1.88
CA ALA A 53 -10.04 4.70 -1.25
C ALA A 53 -8.76 4.32 -2.03
N MET A 54 -7.92 5.30 -2.31
CA MET A 54 -6.74 5.15 -3.15
C MET A 54 -5.49 5.69 -2.43
N GLY A 55 -4.61 4.80 -1.96
CA GLY A 55 -3.32 5.20 -1.40
C GLY A 55 -2.31 5.55 -2.49
N THR A 56 -1.91 4.55 -3.27
CA THR A 56 -0.84 4.68 -4.28
C THR A 56 -1.14 5.73 -5.35
N ARG A 57 -2.40 5.86 -5.81
CA ARG A 57 -2.76 6.88 -6.81
C ARG A 57 -2.55 8.31 -6.30
N PHE A 58 -2.96 8.60 -5.05
CA PHE A 58 -2.76 9.93 -4.47
C PHE A 58 -1.32 10.15 -3.98
N LEU A 59 -0.61 9.09 -3.56
CA LEU A 59 0.83 9.17 -3.34
C LEU A 59 1.54 9.64 -4.61
N MET A 60 1.14 9.13 -5.77
CA MET A 60 1.66 9.50 -7.09
C MET A 60 0.92 10.73 -7.68
N SER A 61 0.71 11.76 -6.86
CA SER A 61 0.17 13.06 -7.29
C SER A 61 1.23 14.16 -7.23
N THR A 62 0.98 15.26 -7.94
CA THR A 62 1.84 16.46 -7.88
C THR A 62 1.66 17.22 -6.56
N ASP A 63 0.55 17.01 -5.86
CA ASP A 63 0.21 17.68 -4.60
C ASP A 63 0.87 17.01 -3.40
N ASN A 64 1.41 15.80 -3.60
CA ASN A 64 2.09 15.09 -2.54
C ASN A 64 3.48 15.69 -2.28
N LYS A 65 3.85 15.75 -0.99
CA LYS A 65 5.16 16.28 -0.53
C LYS A 65 6.28 15.23 -0.53
N VAL A 66 6.03 14.04 -1.06
CA VAL A 66 7.05 13.00 -1.18
C VAL A 66 8.19 13.49 -2.06
N PRO A 67 9.45 13.33 -1.65
CA PRO A 67 10.59 13.79 -2.42
C PRO A 67 10.63 13.22 -3.84
N ARG A 68 11.09 14.03 -4.79
CA ARG A 68 11.08 13.68 -6.21
C ARG A 68 11.82 12.38 -6.52
N ALA A 69 12.96 12.15 -5.88
CA ALA A 69 13.73 10.91 -6.05
C ALA A 69 12.91 9.65 -5.73
N THR A 70 12.05 9.72 -4.72
CA THR A 70 11.12 8.64 -4.36
C THR A 70 9.98 8.53 -5.36
N LEU A 71 9.35 9.65 -5.74
CA LEU A 71 8.27 9.64 -6.73
C LEU A 71 8.72 9.07 -8.08
N GLU A 72 9.93 9.38 -8.52
CA GLU A 72 10.51 8.83 -9.75
C GLU A 72 10.64 7.30 -9.70
N ARG A 73 10.97 6.71 -8.55
CA ARG A 73 10.97 5.24 -8.38
C ARG A 73 9.56 4.66 -8.56
N TYR A 74 8.51 5.32 -8.03
CA TYR A 74 7.13 4.88 -8.25
C TYR A 74 6.72 4.98 -9.72
N VAL A 75 7.02 6.09 -10.39
CA VAL A 75 6.69 6.29 -11.82
C VAL A 75 7.44 5.29 -12.70
N ASN A 76 8.62 4.87 -12.31
CA ASN A 76 9.44 3.91 -13.07
C ASN A 76 9.13 2.44 -12.76
N ALA A 77 8.28 2.15 -11.79
CA ALA A 77 7.83 0.79 -11.46
C ALA A 77 6.74 0.34 -12.45
N LYS A 78 7.14 -0.09 -13.66
CA LYS A 78 6.22 -0.43 -14.78
C LYS A 78 5.79 -1.89 -14.83
N ASP A 79 6.31 -2.73 -13.97
CA ASP A 79 6.07 -4.16 -13.95
C ASP A 79 5.23 -4.52 -12.71
N VAL A 80 3.98 -4.93 -12.96
CA VAL A 80 3.03 -5.31 -11.90
C VAL A 80 3.56 -6.48 -11.06
N GLU A 81 4.23 -7.45 -11.71
CA GLU A 81 4.72 -8.67 -11.05
C GLU A 81 5.89 -8.37 -10.11
N LYS A 82 6.65 -7.32 -10.40
CA LYS A 82 7.75 -6.86 -9.54
C LYS A 82 7.29 -6.13 -8.30
N ILE A 83 6.05 -5.67 -8.22
CA ILE A 83 5.48 -5.07 -7.00
C ILE A 83 5.02 -6.21 -6.09
N GLN A 84 5.93 -6.71 -5.29
CA GLN A 84 5.80 -7.98 -4.58
C GLN A 84 5.47 -7.82 -3.10
N VAL A 85 4.97 -8.89 -2.49
CA VAL A 85 4.76 -8.98 -1.04
C VAL A 85 6.03 -9.52 -0.40
N SER A 86 6.49 -8.87 0.66
CA SER A 86 7.63 -9.30 1.46
C SER A 86 7.26 -9.32 2.95
N TYR A 87 7.80 -10.29 3.68
CA TYR A 87 7.69 -10.42 5.14
C TYR A 87 8.95 -9.91 5.86
N LEU A 88 9.95 -9.42 5.11
CA LEU A 88 11.27 -9.14 5.66
C LEU A 88 11.36 -7.83 6.43
N VAL A 89 10.36 -6.95 6.29
CA VAL A 89 10.39 -5.63 6.94
C VAL A 89 9.98 -5.71 8.41
N ASP A 90 8.87 -6.38 8.69
CA ASP A 90 8.28 -6.45 10.04
C ASP A 90 7.63 -7.80 10.36
N GLY A 91 7.81 -8.80 9.49
CA GLY A 91 7.22 -10.12 9.66
C GLY A 91 5.79 -10.25 9.16
N MET A 92 5.15 -9.15 8.77
CA MET A 92 3.82 -9.13 8.18
C MET A 92 3.88 -9.01 6.64
N PRO A 93 2.88 -9.50 5.91
CA PRO A 93 2.87 -9.38 4.45
C PRO A 93 2.71 -7.91 4.05
N GLN A 94 3.76 -7.32 3.50
CA GLN A 94 3.76 -5.96 2.97
C GLN A 94 4.03 -5.95 1.49
N ARG A 95 3.14 -5.33 0.71
CA ARG A 95 3.36 -5.11 -0.71
C ARG A 95 4.13 -3.82 -0.95
N MET A 96 5.21 -3.91 -1.74
CA MET A 96 6.11 -2.80 -1.99
C MET A 96 6.83 -2.92 -3.34
N ILE A 97 7.37 -1.80 -3.80
CA ILE A 97 8.34 -1.77 -4.89
C ILE A 97 9.67 -2.28 -4.34
N PRO A 98 10.29 -3.31 -4.96
CA PRO A 98 11.60 -3.78 -4.56
C PRO A 98 12.66 -2.68 -4.77
N ASN A 99 13.58 -2.62 -3.84
CA ASN A 99 14.68 -1.66 -3.85
C ASN A 99 15.95 -2.28 -3.25
N GLU A 100 17.00 -1.50 -3.15
CA GLU A 100 18.30 -1.92 -2.64
C GLU A 100 18.22 -2.41 -1.19
N TYR A 101 17.35 -1.77 -0.37
CA TYR A 101 17.14 -2.18 1.02
C TYR A 101 16.50 -3.57 1.12
N LEU A 102 15.46 -3.84 0.34
CA LEU A 102 14.81 -5.15 0.31
C LEU A 102 15.77 -6.23 -0.19
N ALA A 103 16.51 -5.96 -1.27
CA ALA A 103 17.52 -6.87 -1.81
C ALA A 103 18.63 -7.19 -0.80
N MET A 104 19.02 -6.21 0.03
CA MET A 104 19.96 -6.42 1.13
C MET A 104 19.35 -7.34 2.21
N LEU A 105 18.08 -7.13 2.58
CA LEU A 105 17.40 -7.98 3.57
C LEU A 105 17.25 -9.43 3.08
N GLU A 106 16.96 -9.63 1.79
CA GLU A 106 16.84 -10.96 1.18
C GLU A 106 18.14 -11.77 1.29
N LYS A 107 19.27 -11.11 1.06
CA LYS A 107 20.61 -11.72 1.14
C LYS A 107 21.16 -11.82 2.56
N ALA A 108 20.60 -11.09 3.51
CA ALA A 108 21.12 -11.04 4.88
C ALA A 108 20.81 -12.31 5.67
N SER A 109 21.80 -12.80 6.43
CA SER A 109 21.57 -13.86 7.40
C SER A 109 20.65 -13.40 8.54
N PRO A 110 19.97 -14.31 9.26
CA PRO A 110 19.12 -13.94 10.41
C PRO A 110 19.87 -13.09 11.44
N LEU A 111 21.13 -13.39 11.72
CA LEU A 111 21.95 -12.62 12.65
C LEU A 111 22.24 -11.20 12.12
N THR A 112 22.46 -11.05 10.83
CA THR A 112 22.67 -9.75 10.19
C THR A 112 21.39 -8.91 10.25
N ARG A 113 20.22 -9.51 10.00
CA ARG A 113 18.92 -8.85 10.11
C ARG A 113 18.67 -8.36 11.54
N LEU A 114 18.94 -9.19 12.55
CA LEU A 114 18.84 -8.80 13.96
C LEU A 114 19.76 -7.62 14.31
N ARG A 115 21.04 -7.67 13.87
CA ARG A 115 21.99 -6.56 14.09
C ARG A 115 21.51 -5.26 13.43
N LEU A 116 20.95 -5.35 12.23
CA LEU A 116 20.39 -4.20 11.52
C LEU A 116 19.19 -3.63 12.27
N ALA A 117 18.27 -4.47 12.71
CA ALA A 117 17.09 -4.07 13.48
C ALA A 117 17.49 -3.36 14.78
N LEU A 118 18.48 -3.86 15.52
CA LEU A 118 18.99 -3.23 16.74
C LEU A 118 19.64 -1.86 16.45
N ARG A 119 20.41 -1.72 15.37
CA ARG A 119 20.97 -0.41 14.97
C ARG A 119 19.89 0.60 14.63
N LEU A 120 18.84 0.20 13.93
CA LEU A 120 17.71 1.06 13.61
C LEU A 120 16.95 1.47 14.87
N ALA A 121 16.70 0.54 15.80
CA ALA A 121 16.07 0.82 17.09
C ALA A 121 16.87 1.83 17.94
N GLN A 122 18.20 1.73 17.93
CA GLN A 122 19.07 2.71 18.61
C GLN A 122 18.95 4.11 17.96
N ARG A 123 18.91 4.20 16.63
CA ARG A 123 18.71 5.48 15.92
C ARG A 123 17.33 6.07 16.21
N TYR A 124 16.28 5.25 16.20
CA TYR A 124 14.93 5.67 16.54
C TYR A 124 14.85 6.26 17.95
N LYS A 125 15.47 5.58 18.91
CA LYS A 125 15.57 6.07 20.28
C LYS A 125 16.29 7.44 20.35
N ALA A 126 17.39 7.60 19.60
CA ALA A 126 18.14 8.85 19.57
C ALA A 126 17.34 10.01 18.95
N GLN A 127 16.56 9.74 17.90
CA GLN A 127 15.76 10.76 17.21
C GLN A 127 14.49 11.15 17.97
N THR A 128 13.84 10.19 18.65
CA THR A 128 12.54 10.43 19.33
C THR A 128 12.70 10.83 20.78
N GLY A 129 13.92 10.76 21.35
CA GLY A 129 14.14 10.97 22.78
C GLY A 129 13.49 9.91 23.68
N MET A 130 13.05 8.79 23.12
CA MET A 130 12.36 7.72 23.84
C MET A 130 13.26 7.17 24.96
N THR A 131 12.71 7.07 26.16
CA THR A 131 13.43 6.47 27.30
C THR A 131 13.58 4.97 27.11
N SER A 132 14.66 4.40 27.65
CA SER A 132 14.91 2.94 27.60
C SER A 132 13.77 2.14 28.23
N ALA A 133 13.15 2.68 29.30
CA ALA A 133 12.02 2.06 29.98
C ALA A 133 10.77 1.98 29.05
N HIS A 134 10.50 3.06 28.30
CA HIS A 134 9.37 3.09 27.36
C HIS A 134 9.62 2.13 26.17
N ALA A 135 10.84 2.12 25.62
CA ALA A 135 11.22 1.19 24.56
C ALA A 135 11.08 -0.28 25.00
N LEU A 136 11.51 -0.59 26.25
CA LEU A 136 11.36 -1.91 26.83
C LEU A 136 9.89 -2.30 27.05
N LYS A 137 9.05 -1.36 27.49
CA LYS A 137 7.60 -1.58 27.66
C LYS A 137 6.93 -1.90 26.31
N VAL A 138 7.20 -1.13 25.27
CA VAL A 138 6.68 -1.36 23.90
C VAL A 138 7.14 -2.72 23.37
N PHE A 139 8.40 -3.07 23.60
CA PHE A 139 8.96 -4.36 23.24
C PHE A 139 8.23 -5.53 23.94
N TRP A 140 8.02 -5.44 25.26
CA TRP A 140 7.29 -6.48 26.01
C TRP A 140 5.80 -6.56 25.64
N GLN A 141 5.18 -5.44 25.31
CA GLN A 141 3.80 -5.44 24.79
C GLN A 141 3.72 -6.14 23.43
N GLY A 142 4.61 -5.84 22.50
CA GLY A 142 4.66 -6.49 21.20
C GLY A 142 4.90 -8.00 21.28
N LEU A 143 5.73 -8.47 22.22
CA LEU A 143 5.94 -9.89 22.47
C LEU A 143 4.72 -10.60 23.07
N ARG A 144 3.83 -9.88 23.77
CA ARG A 144 2.60 -10.44 24.37
C ARG A 144 1.44 -10.48 23.39
N GLU A 145 1.36 -9.49 22.49
CA GLU A 145 0.25 -9.33 21.55
C GLU A 145 0.45 -10.18 20.28
N ASP A 146 1.70 -10.36 19.86
CA ASP A 146 2.05 -11.19 18.71
C ASP A 146 3.05 -12.28 19.14
N ALA A 147 2.71 -13.54 18.95
CA ALA A 147 3.59 -14.69 19.20
C ALA A 147 4.78 -14.77 18.20
N GLY A 148 5.14 -13.64 17.59
CA GLY A 148 6.27 -13.48 16.68
C GLY A 148 7.62 -13.58 17.40
N SER A 149 8.69 -13.77 16.64
CA SER A 149 10.04 -13.79 17.20
C SER A 149 10.43 -12.39 17.70
N VAL A 150 11.34 -12.33 18.70
CA VAL A 150 11.96 -11.10 19.18
C VAL A 150 12.46 -10.22 18.02
N ALA A 151 13.01 -10.84 16.98
CA ALA A 151 13.48 -10.15 15.78
C ALA A 151 12.33 -9.46 15.03
N GLN A 152 11.16 -10.07 14.91
CA GLN A 152 9.97 -9.48 14.25
C GLN A 152 9.47 -8.27 15.02
N THR A 153 9.36 -8.36 16.36
CA THR A 153 8.92 -7.23 17.19
C THR A 153 9.86 -6.03 17.07
N VAL A 154 11.18 -6.27 17.06
CA VAL A 154 12.18 -5.21 16.85
C VAL A 154 12.11 -4.64 15.43
N MET A 155 11.86 -5.48 14.43
CA MET A 155 11.71 -5.04 13.04
C MET A 155 10.43 -4.23 12.85
N ALA A 156 9.30 -4.65 13.41
CA ALA A 156 8.04 -3.92 13.35
C ALA A 156 8.15 -2.50 13.95
N ALA A 157 8.85 -2.37 15.08
CA ALA A 157 9.11 -1.08 15.71
C ALA A 157 9.92 -0.12 14.81
N ASN A 158 10.67 -0.62 13.82
CA ASN A 158 11.47 0.17 12.91
C ASN A 158 10.75 0.53 11.60
N ALA A 159 9.61 -0.06 11.29
CA ALA A 159 8.88 0.18 10.06
C ALA A 159 8.56 1.67 9.81
N PRO A 160 8.14 2.48 10.81
CA PRO A 160 7.93 3.92 10.63
C PRO A 160 9.19 4.67 10.17
N MET A 161 10.36 4.31 10.70
CA MET A 161 11.62 4.96 10.29
C MET A 161 12.01 4.61 8.85
N LEU A 162 11.75 3.38 8.43
CA LEU A 162 12.02 2.97 7.07
C LEU A 162 11.11 3.68 6.06
N LEU A 163 9.85 3.92 6.45
CA LEU A 163 8.94 4.76 5.67
C LEU A 163 9.40 6.22 5.66
N GLN A 164 9.81 6.78 6.80
CA GLN A 164 10.34 8.14 6.88
C GLN A 164 11.52 8.34 5.93
N ARG A 165 12.46 7.40 5.87
CA ARG A 165 13.63 7.48 4.97
C ARG A 165 13.24 7.61 3.52
N SER A 166 12.33 6.78 3.05
CA SER A 166 11.89 6.82 1.65
C SER A 166 10.95 7.98 1.36
N MET A 167 9.94 8.22 2.23
CA MET A 167 8.84 9.13 1.95
C MET A 167 9.06 10.58 2.38
N ILE A 168 9.96 10.82 3.33
CA ILE A 168 10.23 12.17 3.87
C ILE A 168 11.65 12.60 3.56
N GLU A 169 12.64 11.74 3.79
CA GLU A 169 14.05 12.07 3.60
C GLU A 169 14.52 11.90 2.15
N GLY A 170 13.72 11.26 1.29
CA GLY A 170 14.02 11.07 -0.14
C GLY A 170 15.12 10.07 -0.43
N ASN A 171 15.33 9.09 0.46
CA ASN A 171 16.29 8.00 0.30
C ASN A 171 15.56 6.67 0.00
N PRO A 172 15.01 6.49 -1.20
CA PRO A 172 14.24 5.29 -1.54
C PRO A 172 15.08 4.00 -1.53
N ALA A 173 16.39 4.10 -1.66
CA ALA A 173 17.31 2.95 -1.58
C ALA A 173 17.50 2.40 -0.16
N GLU A 174 17.21 3.21 0.88
CA GLU A 174 17.45 2.87 2.28
C GLU A 174 16.17 2.71 3.10
N GLY A 175 15.01 2.85 2.50
CA GLY A 175 13.70 2.79 3.16
C GLY A 175 12.75 1.79 2.52
N VAL A 176 11.51 1.75 3.01
CA VAL A 176 10.44 0.93 2.46
C VAL A 176 9.61 1.76 1.49
N MET A 177 9.30 1.19 0.34
CA MET A 177 8.48 1.81 -0.71
C MET A 177 7.14 1.08 -0.85
N ALA A 178 6.26 1.26 0.14
CA ALA A 178 4.93 0.65 0.13
C ALA A 178 4.13 1.10 -1.11
N ALA A 179 3.69 0.15 -1.93
CA ALA A 179 2.97 0.41 -3.17
C ALA A 179 1.96 -0.69 -3.49
N GLY A 180 0.76 -0.32 -3.91
CA GLY A 180 -0.16 -1.26 -4.55
C GLY A 180 0.29 -1.58 -5.98
N GLN A 181 -0.19 -2.69 -6.52
CA GLN A 181 0.11 -3.14 -7.88
C GLN A 181 -0.24 -2.08 -8.94
N VAL A 182 -1.21 -1.23 -8.67
CA VAL A 182 -1.60 -0.12 -9.55
C VAL A 182 -0.49 0.89 -9.83
N ALA A 183 0.58 0.94 -9.03
CA ALA A 183 1.73 1.81 -9.29
C ALA A 183 2.28 1.58 -10.71
N ALA A 184 2.34 0.33 -11.16
CA ALA A 184 2.82 -0.02 -12.50
C ALA A 184 1.93 0.50 -13.65
N LEU A 185 0.68 0.82 -13.36
CA LEU A 185 -0.31 1.30 -14.34
C LEU A 185 -0.41 2.83 -14.38
N ILE A 186 0.18 3.52 -13.40
CA ILE A 186 0.16 4.98 -13.30
C ILE A 186 1.36 5.54 -14.07
N ASN A 187 1.08 6.18 -15.20
CA ASN A 187 2.11 6.63 -16.14
C ASN A 187 2.55 8.07 -15.96
N ARG A 188 1.76 8.89 -15.23
CA ARG A 188 2.04 10.31 -14.98
C ARG A 188 1.59 10.74 -13.60
N LEU A 189 2.29 11.71 -13.06
CA LEU A 189 1.80 12.48 -11.92
C LEU A 189 0.74 13.48 -12.41
N ALA A 190 -0.26 13.71 -11.59
CA ALA A 190 -1.32 14.68 -11.82
C ALA A 190 -1.75 15.26 -10.47
N SER A 191 -2.42 16.43 -10.45
CA SER A 191 -2.98 16.97 -9.22
C SER A 191 -4.10 16.07 -8.69
N CYS A 192 -4.39 16.16 -7.39
CA CYS A 192 -5.51 15.42 -6.79
C CYS A 192 -6.84 15.78 -7.47
N GLN A 193 -7.03 17.05 -7.87
CA GLN A 193 -8.22 17.48 -8.58
C GLN A 193 -8.33 16.80 -9.95
N GLU A 194 -7.26 16.83 -10.76
CA GLU A 194 -7.24 16.16 -12.08
C GLU A 194 -7.49 14.65 -11.95
N ILE A 195 -6.97 14.01 -10.90
CA ILE A 195 -7.19 12.59 -10.63
C ILE A 195 -8.67 12.33 -10.36
N ILE A 196 -9.30 13.11 -9.48
CA ILE A 196 -10.71 12.96 -9.12
C ILE A 196 -11.61 13.22 -10.33
N ASP A 197 -11.41 14.32 -11.04
CA ASP A 197 -12.21 14.69 -12.21
C ASP A 197 -12.11 13.63 -13.32
N GLY A 198 -10.88 13.13 -13.57
CA GLY A 198 -10.64 12.07 -14.52
C GLY A 198 -11.35 10.77 -14.16
N ILE A 199 -11.33 10.37 -12.88
CA ILE A 199 -12.03 9.18 -12.38
C ILE A 199 -13.54 9.31 -12.56
N ILE A 200 -14.12 10.44 -12.17
CA ILE A 200 -15.56 10.67 -12.28
C ILE A 200 -16.00 10.68 -13.75
N THR A 201 -15.25 11.38 -14.61
CA THR A 201 -15.55 11.43 -16.05
C THR A 201 -15.50 10.04 -16.67
N GLN A 202 -14.42 9.30 -16.46
CA GLN A 202 -14.27 7.94 -17.00
C GLN A 202 -15.33 6.98 -16.46
N ALA A 203 -15.70 7.08 -15.17
CA ALA A 203 -16.76 6.25 -14.61
C ALA A 203 -18.12 6.53 -15.27
N ARG A 204 -18.45 7.79 -15.54
CA ARG A 204 -19.68 8.20 -16.25
C ARG A 204 -19.70 7.65 -17.68
N GLU A 205 -18.60 7.79 -18.42
CA GLU A 205 -18.47 7.26 -19.78
C GLU A 205 -18.66 5.73 -19.82
N ARG A 206 -18.00 5.02 -18.91
CA ARG A 206 -18.11 3.56 -18.83
C ARG A 206 -19.52 3.10 -18.45
N ARG A 207 -20.17 3.81 -17.52
CA ARG A 207 -21.57 3.55 -17.16
C ARG A 207 -22.49 3.71 -18.39
N ALA A 208 -22.33 4.80 -19.14
CA ALA A 208 -23.12 5.02 -20.35
C ALA A 208 -22.93 3.93 -21.38
N ALA A 209 -21.68 3.48 -21.60
CA ALA A 209 -21.37 2.37 -22.51
C ALA A 209 -22.03 1.04 -22.07
N LEU A 210 -22.03 0.73 -20.77
CA LEU A 210 -22.67 -0.47 -20.22
C LEU A 210 -24.21 -0.42 -20.41
N MET A 211 -24.84 0.73 -20.20
CA MET A 211 -26.27 0.91 -20.40
C MET A 211 -26.64 0.75 -21.88
N ALA A 212 -25.82 1.23 -22.81
CA ALA A 212 -26.04 1.06 -24.23
C ALA A 212 -25.98 -0.43 -24.68
N ILE A 213 -25.05 -1.21 -24.12
CA ILE A 213 -24.97 -2.67 -24.36
C ILE A 213 -26.24 -3.37 -23.85
N SER A 214 -26.68 -3.03 -22.63
CA SER A 214 -27.90 -3.61 -22.07
C SER A 214 -29.13 -3.28 -22.89
N ALA A 215 -29.25 -2.05 -23.41
CA ALA A 215 -30.38 -1.64 -24.27
C ALA A 215 -30.36 -2.36 -25.62
N ALA A 216 -29.18 -2.59 -26.21
CA ALA A 216 -29.05 -3.33 -27.49
C ALA A 216 -29.32 -4.84 -27.33
N GLY A 217 -28.97 -5.43 -26.18
CA GLY A 217 -29.23 -6.86 -25.89
C GLY A 217 -30.70 -7.17 -25.54
N GLY A 218 -31.49 -6.19 -25.13
CA GLY A 218 -32.91 -6.35 -24.80
C GLY A 218 -33.85 -6.48 -26.01
N SER A 219 -33.35 -6.38 -27.24
CA SER A 219 -34.13 -6.52 -28.47
C SER A 219 -34.19 -7.95 -29.03
N HIS A 220 -33.67 -8.94 -28.32
CA HIS A 220 -33.63 -10.34 -28.72
C HIS A 220 -34.23 -11.33 -27.70
N VAL A 221 -35.14 -10.88 -26.80
CA VAL A 221 -35.94 -11.77 -25.94
C VAL A 221 -37.40 -11.64 -26.29
#